data_c783332b274e9decf3b6fd7411019001
#
_entry.id   c783332b274e9decf3b6fd7411019001
#
_cell.length_a   1.000
_cell.length_b   1.000
_cell.length_c   1.000
_cell.angle_alpha   90.00
_cell.angle_beta   90.00
_cell.angle_gamma   90.00
#
_symmetry.space_group_name_H-M   'P 1'
#
loop_
_entity.id
_entity.type
_entity.pdbx_description
1 polymer ?
#
loop_
_entity_poly.entity_id
_entity_poly.type
_entity_poly.pdbx_seq_one_letter_code
_entity_poly.pdbx_strand_id
1 'polypeptide(L)'
;YLGGSFIALLGLGMFYSAPSPYSFIPAQSVFGTALAAICWFFLGVSAMALLVKWAYWSNYSSTIMKRPLIVRVSRYLSYLDAAACALLVLDRFILKLAYIINAAIHADSNPTDTLSMMAYMAYNQRSLFAIGISYTVRLALFGTAIAFVLALLMVFLRIQEPDKRDNDFVKFLKIVANKFSRFYIFVIRGTPMMVQSLILYNAVFGLFKRTGMSVSDINRVWPLFLAGLVTISLNSTAYLAEVLRGGILAVD
;
A
#
# COMPACT_ATOMS: atom_id res chain seq x y z
N TYR A 1 -8.88 -5.31 26.68
CA TYR A 1 -9.79 -6.46 26.56
C TYR A 1 -10.30 -6.65 25.14
N LEU A 2 -10.79 -5.62 24.43
CA LEU A 2 -11.30 -5.76 23.06
C LEU A 2 -10.24 -6.34 22.09
N GLY A 3 -9.01 -5.83 22.12
CA GLY A 3 -7.93 -6.37 21.31
C GLY A 3 -7.58 -7.83 21.61
N GLY A 4 -7.58 -8.19 22.90
CA GLY A 4 -7.36 -9.57 23.32
C GLY A 4 -8.50 -10.52 22.92
N SER A 5 -9.75 -10.05 23.00
CA SER A 5 -10.89 -10.85 22.51
C SER A 5 -10.79 -11.13 21.01
N PHE A 6 -10.31 -10.15 20.22
CA PHE A 6 -10.11 -10.35 18.79
C PHE A 6 -9.02 -11.39 18.51
N ILE A 7 -7.91 -11.33 19.25
CA ILE A 7 -6.82 -12.31 19.16
C ILE A 7 -7.31 -13.72 19.50
N ALA A 8 -8.07 -13.87 20.58
CA ALA A 8 -8.65 -15.15 20.99
C ALA A 8 -9.62 -15.72 19.93
N LEU A 9 -10.49 -14.87 19.36
CA LEU A 9 -11.40 -15.27 18.28
C LEU A 9 -10.64 -15.70 17.02
N LEU A 10 -9.56 -15.01 16.68
CA LEU A 10 -8.71 -15.36 15.55
C LEU A 10 -8.02 -16.71 15.79
N GLY A 11 -7.49 -16.95 16.99
CA GLY A 11 -6.90 -18.23 17.38
C GLY A 11 -7.90 -19.38 17.30
N LEU A 12 -9.12 -19.18 17.79
CA LEU A 12 -10.20 -20.18 17.68
C LEU A 12 -10.59 -20.44 16.21
N GLY A 13 -10.71 -19.39 15.39
CA GLY A 13 -10.97 -19.55 13.95
C GLY A 13 -9.89 -20.37 13.26
N MET A 14 -8.63 -20.18 13.63
CA MET A 14 -7.52 -20.99 13.12
C MET A 14 -7.59 -22.43 13.62
N PHE A 15 -7.91 -22.67 14.88
CA PHE A 15 -8.03 -24.04 15.44
C PHE A 15 -9.07 -24.87 14.69
N TYR A 16 -10.24 -24.29 14.37
CA TYR A 16 -11.32 -24.97 13.65
C TYR A 16 -11.06 -25.08 12.13
N SER A 17 -10.03 -24.46 11.60
CA SER A 17 -9.67 -24.61 10.19
C SER A 17 -9.00 -25.97 9.93
N ALA A 18 -9.17 -26.51 8.72
CA ALA A 18 -8.57 -27.79 8.35
C ALA A 18 -7.03 -27.74 8.38
N PRO A 19 -6.36 -28.71 9.03
CA PRO A 19 -4.90 -28.79 9.04
C PRO A 19 -4.35 -29.06 7.64
N SER A 20 -3.17 -28.56 7.36
CA SER A 20 -2.41 -28.89 6.15
C SER A 20 -1.53 -30.13 6.40
N PRO A 21 -1.01 -30.79 5.34
CA PRO A 21 -0.01 -31.85 5.50
C PRO A 21 1.29 -31.40 6.20
N TYR A 22 1.59 -30.10 6.24
CA TYR A 22 2.73 -29.54 6.95
C TYR A 22 2.41 -29.17 8.40
N SER A 23 1.15 -29.36 8.85
CA SER A 23 0.72 -29.01 10.20
C SER A 23 1.41 -29.88 11.24
N PHE A 24 1.98 -29.25 12.27
CA PHE A 24 2.54 -29.94 13.44
C PHE A 24 1.50 -30.13 14.57
N ILE A 25 0.31 -29.48 14.44
CA ILE A 25 -0.82 -29.63 15.37
C ILE A 25 -1.91 -30.47 14.68
N PRO A 26 -2.00 -31.79 14.91
CA PRO A 26 -3.07 -32.60 14.36
C PRO A 26 -4.44 -32.12 14.81
N ALA A 27 -5.50 -32.37 14.00
CA ALA A 27 -6.83 -31.85 14.23
C ALA A 27 -7.43 -32.21 15.62
N GLN A 28 -7.05 -33.36 16.19
CA GLN A 28 -7.54 -33.84 17.48
C GLN A 28 -6.41 -34.04 18.50
N SER A 29 -5.34 -33.27 18.42
CA SER A 29 -4.24 -33.36 19.39
C SER A 29 -4.59 -32.71 20.72
N VAL A 30 -4.12 -33.32 21.82
CA VAL A 30 -4.24 -32.75 23.16
C VAL A 30 -3.60 -31.36 23.22
N PHE A 31 -2.50 -31.15 22.50
CA PHE A 31 -1.83 -29.85 22.42
C PHE A 31 -2.70 -28.80 21.72
N GLY A 32 -3.31 -29.14 20.59
CA GLY A 32 -4.21 -28.21 19.88
C GLY A 32 -5.45 -27.84 20.71
N THR A 33 -6.05 -28.84 21.40
CA THR A 33 -7.20 -28.60 22.28
C THR A 33 -6.81 -27.75 23.50
N ALA A 34 -5.60 -27.92 24.04
CA ALA A 34 -5.09 -27.06 25.12
C ALA A 34 -4.92 -25.60 24.66
N LEU A 35 -4.36 -25.37 23.46
CA LEU A 35 -4.25 -24.01 22.90
C LEU A 35 -5.62 -23.38 22.70
N ALA A 36 -6.58 -24.12 22.14
CA ALA A 36 -7.95 -23.64 21.98
C ALA A 36 -8.64 -23.34 23.32
N ALA A 37 -8.39 -24.17 24.35
CA ALA A 37 -8.92 -23.96 25.69
C ALA A 37 -8.38 -22.64 26.32
N ILE A 38 -7.11 -22.29 26.08
CA ILE A 38 -6.52 -21.02 26.50
C ILE A 38 -7.26 -19.87 25.82
N CYS A 39 -7.49 -19.92 24.52
CA CYS A 39 -8.23 -18.89 23.78
C CYS A 39 -9.68 -18.77 24.28
N TRP A 40 -10.39 -19.87 24.53
CA TRP A 40 -11.74 -19.89 25.09
C TRP A 40 -11.79 -19.29 26.50
N PHE A 41 -10.85 -19.67 27.36
CA PHE A 41 -10.75 -19.13 28.71
C PHE A 41 -10.51 -17.63 28.69
N PHE A 42 -9.59 -17.15 27.85
CA PHE A 42 -9.31 -15.71 27.74
C PHE A 42 -10.51 -14.95 27.17
N LEU A 43 -11.22 -15.52 26.19
CA LEU A 43 -12.44 -14.93 25.65
C LEU A 43 -13.51 -14.77 26.74
N GLY A 44 -13.70 -15.78 27.57
CA GLY A 44 -14.63 -15.72 28.73
C GLY A 44 -14.23 -14.63 29.71
N VAL A 45 -12.95 -14.57 30.11
CA VAL A 45 -12.45 -13.53 31.04
C VAL A 45 -12.61 -12.13 30.44
N SER A 46 -12.32 -11.95 29.16
CA SER A 46 -12.46 -10.65 28.50
C SER A 46 -13.93 -10.23 28.33
N ALA A 47 -14.83 -11.18 28.05
CA ALA A 47 -16.27 -10.92 28.00
C ALA A 47 -16.81 -10.47 29.37
N MET A 48 -16.43 -11.15 30.45
CA MET A 48 -16.77 -10.74 31.81
C MET A 48 -16.23 -9.35 32.15
N ALA A 49 -15.00 -9.05 31.77
CA ALA A 49 -14.39 -7.72 31.98
C ALA A 49 -15.14 -6.62 31.22
N LEU A 50 -15.61 -6.91 30.00
CA LEU A 50 -16.40 -5.98 29.19
C LEU A 50 -17.79 -5.76 29.80
N LEU A 51 -18.46 -6.81 30.29
CA LEU A 51 -19.74 -6.69 30.99
C LEU A 51 -19.61 -5.84 32.26
N VAL A 52 -18.56 -6.08 33.07
CA VAL A 52 -18.28 -5.26 34.26
C VAL A 52 -18.03 -3.81 33.89
N LYS A 53 -17.28 -3.56 32.83
CA LYS A 53 -17.04 -2.21 32.33
C LYS A 53 -18.33 -1.54 31.86
N TRP A 54 -19.21 -2.26 31.21
CA TRP A 54 -20.50 -1.74 30.76
C TRP A 54 -21.44 -1.42 31.92
N ALA A 55 -21.54 -2.32 32.91
CA ALA A 55 -22.38 -2.15 34.09
C ALA A 55 -21.89 -0.99 34.99
N TYR A 56 -20.59 -0.77 35.11
CA TYR A 56 -19.99 0.26 35.97
C TYR A 56 -19.31 1.37 35.15
N TRP A 57 -19.94 1.84 34.06
CA TRP A 57 -19.37 2.79 33.12
C TRP A 57 -18.83 4.07 33.78
N SER A 58 -19.61 4.69 34.69
CA SER A 58 -19.23 5.93 35.38
C SER A 58 -18.19 5.72 36.50
N ASN A 59 -18.18 4.56 37.17
CA ASN A 59 -17.33 4.27 38.34
C ASN A 59 -16.35 3.13 38.09
N TYR A 60 -15.93 2.91 36.83
CA TYR A 60 -15.04 1.80 36.48
C TYR A 60 -13.68 1.87 37.22
N SER A 61 -13.20 3.06 37.57
CA SER A 61 -11.93 3.26 38.30
C SER A 61 -11.92 2.67 39.70
N SER A 62 -13.09 2.54 40.35
CA SER A 62 -13.26 1.94 41.69
C SER A 62 -13.46 0.42 41.66
N THR A 63 -13.59 -0.16 40.47
CA THR A 63 -13.88 -1.57 40.27
C THR A 63 -12.67 -2.46 40.57
N ILE A 64 -12.91 -3.68 41.03
CA ILE A 64 -11.92 -4.73 41.31
C ILE A 64 -11.00 -4.95 40.10
N MET A 65 -11.47 -4.77 38.87
CA MET A 65 -10.68 -4.92 37.61
C MET A 65 -9.49 -3.96 37.48
N LYS A 66 -9.51 -2.83 38.21
CA LYS A 66 -8.38 -1.86 38.24
C LYS A 66 -7.34 -2.15 39.33
N ARG A 67 -7.56 -3.15 40.18
CA ARG A 67 -6.56 -3.53 41.17
C ARG A 67 -5.26 -3.96 40.49
N PRO A 68 -4.08 -3.53 41.02
CA PRO A 68 -2.78 -3.75 40.34
C PRO A 68 -2.46 -5.24 40.14
N LEU A 69 -2.91 -6.10 41.04
CA LEU A 69 -2.75 -7.55 40.91
C LEU A 69 -3.54 -8.09 39.71
N ILE A 70 -4.82 -7.69 39.58
CA ILE A 70 -5.69 -8.17 38.50
C ILE A 70 -5.18 -7.66 37.13
N VAL A 71 -4.73 -6.42 37.07
CA VAL A 71 -4.12 -5.85 35.86
C VAL A 71 -2.86 -6.60 35.46
N ARG A 72 -2.03 -6.98 36.43
CA ARG A 72 -0.83 -7.79 36.19
C ARG A 72 -1.17 -9.18 35.68
N VAL A 73 -2.07 -9.87 36.35
CA VAL A 73 -2.53 -11.21 35.94
C VAL A 73 -3.18 -11.18 34.55
N SER A 74 -4.05 -10.23 34.28
CA SER A 74 -4.68 -10.11 32.95
C SER A 74 -3.67 -9.84 31.83
N ARG A 75 -2.58 -9.15 32.13
CA ARG A 75 -1.48 -8.93 31.19
C ARG A 75 -0.74 -10.24 30.84
N TYR A 76 -0.42 -11.05 31.84
CA TYR A 76 0.22 -12.35 31.59
C TYR A 76 -0.73 -13.31 30.84
N LEU A 77 -2.02 -13.31 31.20
CA LEU A 77 -3.02 -14.07 30.46
C LEU A 77 -3.12 -13.63 29.00
N SER A 78 -3.07 -12.34 28.72
CA SER A 78 -3.09 -11.84 27.34
C SER A 78 -1.83 -12.21 26.54
N TYR A 79 -0.66 -12.33 27.19
CA TYR A 79 0.52 -12.84 26.53
C TYR A 79 0.42 -14.34 26.22
N LEU A 80 -0.16 -15.10 27.14
CA LEU A 80 -0.40 -16.52 26.93
C LEU A 80 -1.38 -16.76 25.77
N ASP A 81 -2.46 -16.01 25.72
CA ASP A 81 -3.44 -16.04 24.63
C ASP A 81 -2.81 -15.64 23.28
N ALA A 82 -2.01 -14.56 23.27
CA ALA A 82 -1.29 -14.14 22.08
C ALA A 82 -0.29 -15.20 21.59
N ALA A 83 0.42 -15.87 22.49
CA ALA A 83 1.33 -16.95 22.16
C ALA A 83 0.56 -18.18 21.60
N ALA A 84 -0.56 -18.56 22.23
CA ALA A 84 -1.40 -19.65 21.73
C ALA A 84 -1.98 -19.34 20.33
N CYS A 85 -2.48 -18.11 20.13
CA CYS A 85 -2.95 -17.63 18.85
C CYS A 85 -1.82 -17.63 17.78
N ALA A 86 -0.62 -17.15 18.13
CA ALA A 86 0.52 -17.13 17.21
C ALA A 86 0.92 -18.54 16.75
N LEU A 87 0.91 -19.52 17.65
CA LEU A 87 1.18 -20.93 17.30
C LEU A 87 0.11 -21.49 16.36
N LEU A 88 -1.17 -21.20 16.63
CA LEU A 88 -2.26 -21.64 15.76
C LEU A 88 -2.22 -20.97 14.38
N VAL A 89 -1.90 -19.68 14.31
CA VAL A 89 -1.72 -18.95 13.04
C VAL A 89 -0.51 -19.50 12.28
N LEU A 90 0.59 -19.77 12.96
CA LEU A 90 1.76 -20.39 12.32
C LEU A 90 1.38 -21.71 11.70
N ASP A 91 0.72 -22.59 12.45
CA ASP A 91 0.37 -23.95 12.00
C ASP A 91 -0.70 -23.93 10.91
N ARG A 92 -1.81 -23.23 11.11
CA ARG A 92 -2.99 -23.31 10.24
C ARG A 92 -2.96 -22.36 9.05
N PHE A 93 -2.23 -21.24 9.16
CA PHE A 93 -2.17 -20.27 8.08
C PHE A 93 -0.80 -20.31 7.37
N ILE A 94 0.30 -20.12 8.11
CA ILE A 94 1.63 -20.00 7.48
C ILE A 94 2.08 -21.32 6.88
N LEU A 95 2.01 -22.43 7.63
CA LEU A 95 2.41 -23.75 7.10
C LEU A 95 1.45 -24.26 6.01
N LYS A 96 0.16 -23.92 6.09
CA LYS A 96 -0.79 -24.23 5.02
C LYS A 96 -0.47 -23.43 3.76
N LEU A 97 -0.15 -22.15 3.89
CA LEU A 97 0.27 -21.31 2.76
C LEU A 97 1.57 -21.85 2.14
N ALA A 98 2.54 -22.21 2.96
CA ALA A 98 3.80 -22.80 2.50
C ALA A 98 3.56 -24.13 1.75
N TYR A 99 2.66 -24.98 2.25
CA TYR A 99 2.27 -26.22 1.56
C TYR A 99 1.63 -25.92 0.20
N ILE A 100 0.66 -25.00 0.14
CA ILE A 100 -0.03 -24.61 -1.10
C ILE A 100 0.96 -24.06 -2.12
N ILE A 101 1.87 -23.18 -1.71
CA ILE A 101 2.89 -22.62 -2.58
C ILE A 101 3.83 -23.71 -3.09
N ASN A 102 4.32 -24.59 -2.20
CA ASN A 102 5.21 -25.68 -2.60
C ASN A 102 4.53 -26.68 -3.54
N ALA A 103 3.29 -27.05 -3.26
CA ALA A 103 2.50 -27.93 -4.13
C ALA A 103 2.24 -27.29 -5.50
N ALA A 104 1.93 -25.98 -5.53
CA ALA A 104 1.69 -25.25 -6.76
C ALA A 104 2.95 -25.11 -7.64
N ILE A 105 4.12 -24.91 -7.02
CA ILE A 105 5.41 -24.78 -7.74
C ILE A 105 5.78 -26.08 -8.45
N HIS A 106 5.42 -27.24 -7.86
CA HIS A 106 5.75 -28.56 -8.39
C HIS A 106 4.57 -29.23 -9.14
N ALA A 107 3.49 -28.48 -9.40
CA ALA A 107 2.35 -28.99 -10.14
C ALA A 107 2.67 -29.07 -11.64
N ASP A 108 2.38 -30.25 -12.25
CA ASP A 108 2.56 -30.46 -13.70
C ASP A 108 1.46 -29.80 -14.55
N SER A 109 0.34 -29.46 -13.95
CA SER A 109 -0.81 -28.83 -14.61
C SER A 109 -1.40 -27.71 -13.78
N ASN A 110 -2.24 -26.86 -14.41
CA ASN A 110 -2.91 -25.76 -13.73
C ASN A 110 -3.79 -26.28 -12.57
N PRO A 111 -3.53 -25.87 -11.32
CA PRO A 111 -4.37 -26.22 -10.20
C PRO A 111 -5.80 -25.66 -10.35
N THR A 112 -6.79 -26.38 -9.83
CA THR A 112 -8.21 -25.94 -9.86
C THR A 112 -8.57 -24.96 -8.75
N ASP A 113 -7.81 -24.97 -7.65
CA ASP A 113 -8.02 -24.05 -6.52
C ASP A 113 -7.41 -22.69 -6.81
N THR A 114 -8.18 -21.62 -6.49
CA THR A 114 -7.80 -20.23 -6.81
C THR A 114 -6.43 -19.83 -6.22
N LEU A 115 -6.18 -20.18 -4.96
CA LEU A 115 -4.94 -19.80 -4.29
C LEU A 115 -3.72 -20.54 -4.86
N SER A 116 -3.87 -21.85 -5.11
CA SER A 116 -2.85 -22.66 -5.75
C SER A 116 -2.58 -22.21 -7.19
N MET A 117 -3.62 -21.85 -7.93
CA MET A 117 -3.51 -21.30 -9.29
C MET A 117 -2.75 -19.96 -9.30
N MET A 118 -3.04 -19.06 -8.35
CA MET A 118 -2.29 -17.79 -8.22
C MET A 118 -0.81 -18.04 -7.93
N ALA A 119 -0.48 -18.96 -7.03
CA ALA A 119 0.89 -19.32 -6.71
C ALA A 119 1.62 -19.96 -7.90
N TYR A 120 0.95 -20.88 -8.62
CA TYR A 120 1.45 -21.52 -9.83
C TYR A 120 1.74 -20.48 -10.93
N MET A 121 0.79 -19.59 -11.23
CA MET A 121 0.98 -18.54 -12.23
C MET A 121 2.10 -17.56 -11.83
N ALA A 122 2.15 -17.16 -10.56
CA ALA A 122 3.20 -16.27 -10.06
C ALA A 122 4.59 -16.89 -10.23
N TYR A 123 4.73 -18.17 -9.94
CA TYR A 123 5.99 -18.88 -10.09
C TYR A 123 6.37 -19.08 -11.56
N ASN A 124 5.46 -19.57 -12.39
CA ASN A 124 5.74 -19.83 -13.81
C ASN A 124 5.99 -18.54 -14.60
N GLN A 125 5.34 -17.45 -14.24
CA GLN A 125 5.50 -16.14 -14.87
C GLN A 125 6.47 -15.23 -14.10
N ARG A 126 7.29 -15.76 -13.18
CA ARG A 126 8.19 -14.97 -12.33
C ARG A 126 9.11 -14.01 -13.11
N SER A 127 9.53 -14.40 -14.31
CA SER A 127 10.34 -13.54 -15.18
C SER A 127 9.56 -12.33 -15.66
N LEU A 128 8.30 -12.48 -16.04
CA LEU A 128 7.42 -11.36 -16.43
C LEU A 128 7.13 -10.45 -15.24
N PHE A 129 6.88 -11.02 -14.05
CA PHE A 129 6.72 -10.24 -12.82
C PHE A 129 7.97 -9.45 -12.47
N ALA A 130 9.16 -10.08 -12.56
CA ALA A 130 10.43 -9.41 -12.30
C ALA A 130 10.67 -8.24 -13.28
N ILE A 131 10.37 -8.45 -14.56
CA ILE A 131 10.43 -7.42 -15.58
C ILE A 131 9.46 -6.28 -15.26
N GLY A 132 8.19 -6.60 -14.94
CA GLY A 132 7.17 -5.62 -14.58
C GLY A 132 7.56 -4.78 -13.35
N ILE A 133 8.04 -5.42 -12.29
CA ILE A 133 8.55 -4.76 -11.09
C ILE A 133 9.72 -3.83 -11.45
N SER A 134 10.67 -4.31 -12.25
CA SER A 134 11.82 -3.52 -12.72
C SER A 134 11.36 -2.26 -13.47
N TYR A 135 10.39 -2.36 -14.37
CA TYR A 135 9.82 -1.20 -15.06
C TYR A 135 9.13 -0.24 -14.10
N THR A 136 8.34 -0.76 -13.17
CA THR A 136 7.65 0.06 -12.17
C THR A 136 8.63 0.84 -11.30
N VAL A 137 9.68 0.17 -10.79
CA VAL A 137 10.72 0.82 -9.98
C VAL A 137 11.47 1.88 -10.77
N ARG A 138 11.85 1.58 -12.03
CA ARG A 138 12.52 2.56 -12.90
C ARG A 138 11.63 3.76 -13.18
N LEU A 139 10.35 3.54 -13.52
CA LEU A 139 9.39 4.63 -13.74
C LEU A 139 9.21 5.50 -12.50
N ALA A 140 9.11 4.89 -11.33
CA ALA A 140 8.97 5.61 -10.06
C ALA A 140 10.21 6.45 -9.75
N LEU A 141 11.40 5.87 -9.84
CA LEU A 141 12.65 6.56 -9.52
C LEU A 141 12.95 7.70 -10.52
N PHE A 142 12.99 7.38 -11.81
CA PHE A 142 13.32 8.38 -12.83
C PHE A 142 12.21 9.41 -12.98
N GLY A 143 10.93 8.97 -12.94
CA GLY A 143 9.79 9.86 -13.01
C GLY A 143 9.75 10.87 -11.86
N THR A 144 10.02 10.42 -10.63
CA THR A 144 10.07 11.31 -9.45
C THR A 144 11.29 12.24 -9.51
N ALA A 145 12.45 11.75 -9.93
CA ALA A 145 13.64 12.58 -10.05
C ALA A 145 13.45 13.72 -11.08
N ILE A 146 12.93 13.40 -12.26
CA ILE A 146 12.62 14.39 -13.30
C ILE A 146 11.53 15.36 -12.78
N ALA A 147 10.47 14.82 -12.16
CA ALA A 147 9.39 15.62 -11.62
C ALA A 147 9.88 16.60 -10.55
N PHE A 148 10.82 16.21 -9.71
CA PHE A 148 11.39 17.08 -8.69
C PHE A 148 12.12 18.28 -9.29
N VAL A 149 12.97 18.04 -10.31
CA VAL A 149 13.67 19.12 -11.01
C VAL A 149 12.68 20.07 -11.70
N LEU A 150 11.68 19.52 -12.39
CA LEU A 150 10.65 20.32 -13.04
C LEU A 150 9.78 21.08 -12.02
N ALA A 151 9.50 20.48 -10.85
CA ALA A 151 8.74 21.11 -9.79
C ALA A 151 9.48 22.32 -9.20
N LEU A 152 10.80 22.21 -8.98
CA LEU A 152 11.62 23.35 -8.56
C LEU A 152 11.52 24.50 -9.56
N LEU A 153 11.63 24.19 -10.87
CA LEU A 153 11.45 25.19 -11.93
C LEU A 153 10.06 25.84 -11.87
N MET A 154 9.01 25.03 -11.74
CA MET A 154 7.62 25.54 -11.65
C MET A 154 7.39 26.40 -10.41
N VAL A 155 7.96 26.03 -9.27
CA VAL A 155 7.90 26.84 -8.04
C VAL A 155 8.63 28.17 -8.24
N PHE A 156 9.82 28.11 -8.82
CA PHE A 156 10.58 29.32 -9.13
C PHE A 156 9.80 30.28 -10.04
N LEU A 157 9.18 29.79 -11.11
CA LEU A 157 8.32 30.59 -11.99
C LEU A 157 7.12 31.17 -11.27
N ARG A 158 6.58 30.47 -10.25
CA ARG A 158 5.38 30.87 -9.54
C ARG A 158 5.61 31.89 -8.42
N ILE A 159 6.80 31.88 -7.80
CA ILE A 159 7.17 32.81 -6.73
C ILE A 159 7.57 34.18 -7.28
N GLN A 160 7.91 34.26 -8.56
CA GLN A 160 8.33 35.52 -9.19
C GLN A 160 7.18 36.53 -9.17
N GLU A 161 7.33 37.57 -8.35
CA GLU A 161 6.44 38.73 -8.33
C GLU A 161 7.07 39.90 -9.12
N PRO A 162 6.27 40.67 -9.91
CA PRO A 162 6.76 41.83 -10.61
C PRO A 162 7.13 42.93 -9.62
N ASP A 163 8.38 43.41 -9.65
CA ASP A 163 8.83 44.56 -8.86
C ASP A 163 8.61 45.86 -9.64
N LYS A 164 8.44 46.97 -8.91
CA LYS A 164 8.35 48.35 -9.51
C LYS A 164 9.61 48.73 -10.27
N ARG A 165 10.76 48.17 -9.91
CA ARG A 165 12.07 48.39 -10.53
C ARG A 165 12.32 47.57 -11.79
N ASP A 166 11.49 46.56 -12.07
CA ASP A 166 11.66 45.70 -13.25
C ASP A 166 11.31 46.49 -14.52
N ASN A 167 12.05 46.18 -15.61
CA ASN A 167 11.69 46.63 -16.94
C ASN A 167 10.35 46.03 -17.37
N ASP A 168 9.57 46.71 -18.19
CA ASP A 168 8.23 46.26 -18.63
C ASP A 168 8.24 44.86 -19.29
N PHE A 169 9.29 44.55 -20.03
CA PHE A 169 9.49 43.21 -20.60
C PHE A 169 9.68 42.13 -19.51
N VAL A 170 10.45 42.42 -18.47
CA VAL A 170 10.68 41.52 -17.35
C VAL A 170 9.40 41.33 -16.53
N LYS A 171 8.63 42.40 -16.30
CA LYS A 171 7.31 42.30 -15.67
C LYS A 171 6.35 41.42 -16.44
N PHE A 172 6.28 41.63 -17.76
CA PHE A 172 5.47 40.78 -18.64
C PHE A 172 5.85 39.32 -18.54
N LEU A 173 7.16 39.01 -18.62
CA LEU A 173 7.67 37.62 -18.53
C LEU A 173 7.32 36.98 -17.18
N LYS A 174 7.50 37.68 -16.07
CA LYS A 174 7.14 37.20 -14.72
C LYS A 174 5.63 36.91 -14.60
N ILE A 175 4.77 37.77 -15.13
CA ILE A 175 3.32 37.60 -15.10
C ILE A 175 2.92 36.35 -15.93
N VAL A 176 3.49 36.22 -17.13
CA VAL A 176 3.21 35.07 -18.01
C VAL A 176 3.69 33.76 -17.37
N ALA A 177 4.89 33.74 -16.82
CA ALA A 177 5.46 32.57 -16.14
C ALA A 177 4.60 32.13 -14.92
N ASN A 178 4.15 33.09 -14.09
CA ASN A 178 3.29 32.81 -12.95
C ASN A 178 1.92 32.27 -13.40
N LYS A 179 1.28 32.90 -14.39
CA LYS A 179 0.00 32.43 -14.94
C LYS A 179 0.13 31.05 -15.59
N PHE A 180 1.20 30.80 -16.35
CA PHE A 180 1.48 29.50 -16.96
C PHE A 180 1.63 28.40 -15.91
N SER A 181 2.43 28.63 -14.88
CA SER A 181 2.62 27.66 -13.79
C SER A 181 1.30 27.34 -13.09
N ARG A 182 0.47 28.36 -12.78
CA ARG A 182 -0.86 28.14 -12.18
C ARG A 182 -1.78 27.33 -13.09
N PHE A 183 -1.83 27.67 -14.37
CA PHE A 183 -2.66 26.99 -15.36
C PHE A 183 -2.24 25.52 -15.52
N TYR A 184 -0.92 25.27 -15.67
CA TYR A 184 -0.36 23.93 -15.74
C TYR A 184 -0.78 23.07 -14.54
N ILE A 185 -0.55 23.56 -13.32
CA ILE A 185 -0.88 22.85 -12.10
C ILE A 185 -2.39 22.58 -12.02
N PHE A 186 -3.21 23.57 -12.37
CA PHE A 186 -4.67 23.43 -12.37
C PHE A 186 -5.14 22.32 -13.33
N VAL A 187 -4.65 22.32 -14.56
CA VAL A 187 -5.04 21.33 -15.59
C VAL A 187 -4.55 19.94 -15.20
N ILE A 188 -3.29 19.80 -14.83
CA ILE A 188 -2.71 18.48 -14.53
C ILE A 188 -3.34 17.85 -13.27
N ARG A 189 -3.59 18.63 -12.23
CA ARG A 189 -4.26 18.12 -11.01
C ARG A 189 -5.77 17.92 -11.18
N GLY A 190 -6.38 18.63 -12.11
CA GLY A 190 -7.81 18.53 -12.40
C GLY A 190 -8.20 17.37 -13.33
N THR A 191 -7.22 16.69 -13.92
CA THR A 191 -7.48 15.59 -14.88
C THR A 191 -6.89 14.26 -14.38
N PRO A 192 -7.58 13.11 -14.58
CA PRO A 192 -7.06 11.80 -14.19
C PRO A 192 -5.76 11.44 -14.95
N MET A 193 -4.74 10.98 -14.24
CA MET A 193 -3.43 10.62 -14.83
C MET A 193 -3.55 9.59 -15.96
N MET A 194 -4.47 8.64 -15.87
CA MET A 194 -4.72 7.65 -16.92
C MET A 194 -5.18 8.30 -18.24
N VAL A 195 -6.04 9.33 -18.15
CA VAL A 195 -6.51 10.08 -19.33
C VAL A 195 -5.35 10.87 -19.94
N GLN A 196 -4.53 11.52 -19.10
CA GLN A 196 -3.33 12.24 -19.56
C GLN A 196 -2.38 11.31 -20.32
N SER A 197 -2.15 10.11 -19.79
CA SER A 197 -1.29 9.08 -20.39
C SER A 197 -1.80 8.67 -21.78
N LEU A 198 -3.10 8.39 -21.90
CA LEU A 198 -3.71 8.00 -23.17
C LEU A 198 -3.66 9.14 -24.20
N ILE A 199 -3.96 10.36 -23.81
CA ILE A 199 -3.91 11.53 -24.68
C ILE A 199 -2.47 11.75 -25.17
N LEU A 200 -1.50 11.78 -24.24
CA LEU A 200 -0.10 12.03 -24.57
C LEU A 200 0.46 10.96 -25.52
N TYR A 201 0.23 9.68 -25.19
CA TYR A 201 0.69 8.57 -26.03
C TYR A 201 0.12 8.67 -27.46
N ASN A 202 -1.22 8.78 -27.56
CA ASN A 202 -1.89 8.80 -28.87
C ASN A 202 -1.60 10.06 -29.67
N ALA A 203 -1.49 11.23 -29.02
CA ALA A 203 -1.16 12.48 -29.70
C ALA A 203 0.24 12.41 -30.34
N VAL A 204 1.25 11.99 -29.57
CA VAL A 204 2.62 11.87 -30.07
C VAL A 204 2.74 10.77 -31.14
N PHE A 205 2.12 9.61 -30.89
CA PHE A 205 2.05 8.53 -31.86
C PHE A 205 1.39 8.98 -33.19
N GLY A 206 0.28 9.70 -33.09
CA GLY A 206 -0.42 10.23 -34.26
C GLY A 206 0.39 11.28 -35.03
N LEU A 207 1.17 12.11 -34.34
CA LEU A 207 2.09 13.06 -34.97
C LEU A 207 3.15 12.33 -35.80
N PHE A 208 3.83 11.33 -35.21
CA PHE A 208 4.83 10.54 -35.93
C PHE A 208 4.23 9.74 -37.10
N LYS A 209 3.03 9.22 -36.95
CA LYS A 209 2.35 8.52 -38.03
C LYS A 209 2.03 9.43 -39.23
N ARG A 210 1.71 10.70 -38.98
CA ARG A 210 1.48 11.71 -40.03
C ARG A 210 2.74 12.06 -40.82
N THR A 211 3.92 11.86 -40.26
CA THR A 211 5.20 12.04 -40.96
C THR A 211 5.58 10.84 -41.84
N GLY A 212 4.73 9.81 -41.94
CA GLY A 212 4.97 8.61 -42.74
C GLY A 212 5.79 7.54 -42.03
N MET A 213 6.09 7.67 -40.73
CA MET A 213 6.87 6.67 -39.99
C MET A 213 6.07 5.35 -39.87
N SER A 214 6.79 4.22 -39.96
CA SER A 214 6.19 2.92 -39.68
C SER A 214 5.89 2.73 -38.20
N VAL A 215 4.94 1.86 -37.85
CA VAL A 215 4.58 1.56 -36.46
C VAL A 215 5.79 1.05 -35.67
N SER A 216 6.67 0.27 -36.29
CA SER A 216 7.88 -0.26 -35.68
C SER A 216 8.88 0.84 -35.33
N ASP A 217 9.05 1.83 -36.21
CA ASP A 217 9.94 2.97 -35.98
C ASP A 217 9.37 3.90 -34.91
N ILE A 218 8.06 4.14 -34.91
CA ILE A 218 7.41 4.92 -33.86
C ILE A 218 7.62 4.26 -32.50
N ASN A 219 7.44 2.95 -32.37
CA ASN A 219 7.65 2.22 -31.12
C ASN A 219 9.12 2.23 -30.64
N ARG A 220 10.08 2.45 -31.55
CA ARG A 220 11.48 2.66 -31.19
C ARG A 220 11.75 4.04 -30.59
N VAL A 221 11.15 5.07 -31.18
CA VAL A 221 11.35 6.47 -30.76
C VAL A 221 10.45 6.83 -29.58
N TRP A 222 9.22 6.32 -29.57
CA TRP A 222 8.20 6.57 -28.57
C TRP A 222 7.66 5.26 -27.95
N PRO A 223 8.51 4.50 -27.21
CA PRO A 223 8.04 3.30 -26.53
C PRO A 223 7.09 3.65 -25.38
N LEU A 224 6.22 2.71 -25.01
CA LEU A 224 5.28 2.86 -23.90
C LEU A 224 5.97 3.26 -22.58
N PHE A 225 7.20 2.77 -22.36
CA PHE A 225 7.99 3.16 -21.19
C PHE A 225 8.29 4.66 -21.15
N LEU A 226 8.70 5.23 -22.27
CA LEU A 226 9.00 6.67 -22.37
C LEU A 226 7.75 7.51 -22.20
N ALA A 227 6.65 7.11 -22.83
CA ALA A 227 5.35 7.78 -22.67
C ALA A 227 4.88 7.76 -21.21
N GLY A 228 5.01 6.61 -20.54
CA GLY A 228 4.73 6.47 -19.11
C GLY A 228 5.62 7.34 -18.24
N LEU A 229 6.93 7.37 -18.53
CA LEU A 229 7.91 8.19 -17.84
C LEU A 229 7.56 9.68 -17.94
N VAL A 230 7.28 10.17 -19.13
CA VAL A 230 6.88 11.57 -19.36
C VAL A 230 5.57 11.89 -18.62
N THR A 231 4.57 11.02 -18.73
CA THR A 231 3.28 11.23 -18.04
C THR A 231 3.44 11.31 -16.54
N ILE A 232 4.16 10.36 -15.93
CA ILE A 232 4.40 10.33 -14.49
C ILE A 232 5.19 11.56 -14.06
N SER A 233 6.21 11.94 -14.82
CA SER A 233 7.03 13.12 -14.53
C SER A 233 6.20 14.40 -14.56
N LEU A 234 5.38 14.61 -15.59
CA LEU A 234 4.52 15.79 -15.69
C LEU A 234 3.46 15.81 -14.59
N ASN A 235 2.81 14.68 -14.34
CA ASN A 235 1.80 14.62 -13.30
C ASN A 235 2.39 14.90 -11.91
N SER A 236 3.48 14.22 -11.54
CA SER A 236 4.16 14.40 -10.26
C SER A 236 4.74 15.80 -10.07
N THR A 237 5.18 16.46 -11.15
CA THR A 237 5.63 17.86 -11.13
C THR A 237 4.58 18.79 -10.56
N ALA A 238 3.30 18.64 -10.97
CA ALA A 238 2.22 19.51 -10.51
C ALA A 238 1.95 19.35 -9.01
N TYR A 239 2.03 18.13 -8.48
CA TYR A 239 1.87 17.88 -7.05
C TYR A 239 3.06 18.34 -6.22
N LEU A 240 4.28 18.01 -6.66
CA LEU A 240 5.51 18.42 -5.97
C LEU A 240 5.68 19.94 -5.96
N ALA A 241 5.32 20.63 -7.03
CA ALA A 241 5.37 22.10 -7.08
C ALA A 241 4.47 22.75 -6.01
N GLU A 242 3.28 22.22 -5.76
CA GLU A 242 2.43 22.74 -4.69
C GLU A 242 2.98 22.43 -3.29
N VAL A 243 3.52 21.23 -3.07
CA VAL A 243 4.15 20.86 -1.80
C VAL A 243 5.36 21.75 -1.51
N LEU A 244 6.26 21.92 -2.50
CA LEU A 244 7.44 22.76 -2.37
C LEU A 244 7.07 24.23 -2.14
N ARG A 245 6.09 24.76 -2.86
CA ARG A 245 5.58 26.13 -2.64
C ARG A 245 5.04 26.31 -1.23
N GLY A 246 4.24 25.34 -0.76
CA GLY A 246 3.71 25.37 0.61
C GLY A 246 4.82 25.34 1.67
N GLY A 247 5.87 24.53 1.43
CA GLY A 247 7.03 24.47 2.32
C GLY A 247 7.84 25.78 2.37
N ILE A 248 8.04 26.42 1.21
CA ILE A 248 8.78 27.71 1.14
C ILE A 248 8.00 28.81 1.87
N LEU A 249 6.69 28.89 1.66
CA LEU A 249 5.83 29.91 2.33
C LEU A 249 5.65 29.66 3.83
N ALA A 250 5.99 28.50 4.33
CA ALA A 250 5.90 28.18 5.76
C ALA A 250 7.17 28.58 6.54
N VAL A 251 8.25 28.95 5.85
CA VAL A 251 9.52 29.35 6.46
C VAL A 251 9.61 30.89 6.66
N ASP A 252 8.79 31.66 5.96
CA ASP A 252 8.63 33.12 6.12
C ASP A 252 7.65 33.42 7.25
#